data_a51048e6e0385ae1eac467bc0a392533
#
_entry.id   a51048e6e0385ae1eac467bc0a392533
#
_cell.length_a   1.000
_cell.length_b   1.000
_cell.length_c   1.000
_cell.angle_alpha   90.00
_cell.angle_beta   90.00
_cell.angle_gamma   90.00
#
_symmetry.space_group_name_H-M   'P 1'
#
loop_
_entity.id
_entity.type
_entity.pdbx_description
1 polymer ?
#
loop_
_entity_poly.entity_id
_entity_poly.type
_entity_poly.pdbx_seq_one_letter_code
_entity_poly.pdbx_strand_id
1 'polypeptide(L)'
;MILSCKNLGWQVRNKTIVEGVTITVREGEKLGLIGPNGSGKSTLLRMLAGIRTPSEGAVYLGDQAMAKMRQRDIAQSLALVEQHADTGERIMVQDAVELGRTPWLSALRSWDASDDAIVSQALIDVGLVGFEKRLWHTLSGGERQRVHIARALAQRPKVLLLDEPTNHLDIHHQMSILQMVTRLPCTAVIALHDLNQALICDRICVLLGGKLRTEGAPKDILNETLLSDVFGVECRSLRVQVLNSAITGRRGIL
;
A
#
# COMPACT_ATOMS: atom_id res chain seq x y z
N MET A 1 -5.52 -9.37 14.65
CA MET A 1 -4.41 -8.41 14.38
C MET A 1 -3.44 -9.08 13.44
N ILE A 2 -3.12 -8.47 12.30
CA ILE A 2 -2.27 -9.13 11.29
C ILE A 2 -0.88 -8.49 11.18
N LEU A 3 -0.78 -7.16 11.34
CA LEU A 3 0.46 -6.40 11.35
C LEU A 3 0.40 -5.36 12.45
N SER A 4 1.48 -5.18 13.20
CA SER A 4 1.54 -4.11 14.20
C SER A 4 2.96 -3.64 14.43
N CYS A 5 3.10 -2.46 14.98
CA CYS A 5 4.37 -1.97 15.49
C CYS A 5 4.19 -1.35 16.87
N LYS A 6 5.24 -1.40 17.67
CA LYS A 6 5.27 -0.83 19.03
C LYS A 6 6.48 0.07 19.17
N ASN A 7 6.21 1.32 19.51
CA ASN A 7 7.22 2.34 19.80
C ASN A 7 8.33 2.45 18.74
N LEU A 8 7.92 2.40 17.42
CA LEU A 8 8.89 2.47 16.34
C LEU A 8 9.58 3.81 16.28
N GLY A 9 10.91 3.78 16.25
CA GLY A 9 11.76 4.92 16.02
C GLY A 9 12.79 4.65 14.93
N TRP A 10 13.14 5.68 14.16
CA TRP A 10 14.24 5.64 13.21
C TRP A 10 14.90 6.99 13.05
N GLN A 11 16.24 6.96 13.09
CA GLN A 11 17.08 8.14 12.99
C GLN A 11 18.13 7.97 11.89
N VAL A 12 18.45 9.05 11.20
CA VAL A 12 19.57 9.14 10.25
C VAL A 12 20.51 10.23 10.71
N ARG A 13 21.76 9.84 11.00
CA ARG A 13 22.73 10.76 11.62
C ARG A 13 22.09 11.36 12.87
N ASN A 14 21.89 12.68 12.93
CA ASN A 14 21.27 13.35 14.09
C ASN A 14 19.82 13.79 13.84
N LYS A 15 19.18 13.28 12.77
CA LYS A 15 17.80 13.64 12.43
C LYS A 15 16.87 12.48 12.72
N THR A 16 15.91 12.67 13.61
CA THR A 16 14.80 11.74 13.84
C THR A 16 13.79 11.86 12.71
N ILE A 17 13.46 10.74 12.08
CA ILE A 17 12.51 10.66 10.95
C ILE A 17 11.20 10.03 11.42
N VAL A 18 11.27 9.03 12.31
CA VAL A 18 10.11 8.40 12.95
C VAL A 18 10.41 8.28 14.44
N GLU A 19 9.44 8.60 15.29
CA GLU A 19 9.60 8.64 16.74
C GLU A 19 8.37 8.08 17.44
N GLY A 20 8.55 6.98 18.16
CA GLY A 20 7.57 6.42 19.08
C GLY A 20 6.25 5.95 18.45
N VAL A 21 6.26 5.60 17.15
CA VAL A 21 5.02 5.23 16.44
C VAL A 21 4.55 3.84 16.86
N THR A 22 3.30 3.76 17.29
CA THR A 22 2.60 2.51 17.63
C THR A 22 1.34 2.44 16.81
N ILE A 23 1.20 1.41 15.96
CA ILE A 23 0.04 1.19 15.08
C ILE A 23 -0.30 -0.30 15.07
N THR A 24 -1.58 -0.58 14.98
CA THR A 24 -2.12 -1.93 14.81
C THR A 24 -2.99 -1.98 13.57
N VAL A 25 -2.76 -2.94 12.67
CA VAL A 25 -3.55 -3.17 11.45
C VAL A 25 -4.39 -4.41 11.64
N ARG A 26 -5.70 -4.32 11.38
CA ARG A 26 -6.64 -5.43 11.49
C ARG A 26 -6.66 -6.23 10.19
N GLU A 27 -7.04 -7.49 10.27
CA GLU A 27 -7.21 -8.32 9.07
C GLU A 27 -8.34 -7.78 8.20
N GLY A 28 -8.10 -7.70 6.88
CA GLY A 28 -9.03 -7.14 5.90
C GLY A 28 -9.09 -5.61 5.85
N GLU A 29 -8.50 -4.90 6.83
CA GLU A 29 -8.54 -3.44 6.93
C GLU A 29 -7.76 -2.76 5.79
N LYS A 30 -8.30 -1.64 5.30
CA LYS A 30 -7.61 -0.67 4.44
C LYS A 30 -7.21 0.53 5.29
N LEU A 31 -5.96 0.53 5.78
CA LEU A 31 -5.42 1.59 6.63
C LEU A 31 -4.69 2.63 5.78
N GLY A 32 -5.14 3.89 5.84
CA GLY A 32 -4.43 5.02 5.22
C GLY A 32 -3.35 5.59 6.14
N LEU A 33 -2.17 5.88 5.60
CA LEU A 33 -1.15 6.70 6.26
C LEU A 33 -1.13 8.05 5.58
N ILE A 34 -1.52 9.11 6.28
CA ILE A 34 -1.55 10.47 5.73
C ILE A 34 -0.63 11.40 6.52
N GLY A 35 -0.25 12.50 5.91
CA GLY A 35 0.63 13.51 6.51
C GLY A 35 1.40 14.27 5.44
N PRO A 36 1.98 15.42 5.78
CA PRO A 36 2.75 16.22 4.83
C PRO A 36 3.99 15.48 4.31
N ASN A 37 4.59 16.04 3.26
CA ASN A 37 5.85 15.50 2.74
C ASN A 37 6.93 15.56 3.81
N GLY A 38 7.72 14.49 3.93
CA GLY A 38 8.74 14.37 4.96
C GLY A 38 8.22 13.99 6.36
N SER A 39 6.92 13.68 6.54
CA SER A 39 6.37 13.25 7.82
C SER A 39 6.77 11.83 8.25
N GLY A 40 7.49 11.08 7.40
CA GLY A 40 8.01 9.75 7.73
C GLY A 40 7.18 8.57 7.17
N LYS A 41 6.14 8.79 6.36
CA LYS A 41 5.25 7.73 5.80
C LYS A 41 6.02 6.59 5.13
N SER A 42 6.82 6.91 4.10
CA SER A 42 7.61 5.90 3.36
C SER A 42 8.64 5.19 4.24
N THR A 43 9.23 5.92 5.21
CA THR A 43 10.15 5.32 6.18
C THR A 43 9.43 4.33 7.09
N LEU A 44 8.25 4.70 7.58
CA LEU A 44 7.40 3.81 8.40
C LEU A 44 6.97 2.59 7.59
N LEU A 45 6.51 2.75 6.34
CA LEU A 45 6.16 1.62 5.47
C LEU A 45 7.32 0.66 5.24
N ARG A 46 8.53 1.17 5.00
CA ARG A 46 9.72 0.33 4.83
C ARG A 46 10.11 -0.42 6.11
N MET A 47 9.88 0.17 7.29
CA MET A 47 10.05 -0.54 8.57
C MET A 47 8.98 -1.61 8.75
N LEU A 48 7.71 -1.31 8.46
CA LEU A 48 6.60 -2.27 8.48
C LEU A 48 6.81 -3.42 7.48
N ALA A 49 7.49 -3.16 6.37
CA ALA A 49 7.87 -4.17 5.36
C ALA A 49 9.06 -5.05 5.79
N GLY A 50 9.77 -4.71 6.87
CA GLY A 50 11.01 -5.39 7.26
C GLY A 50 12.20 -5.09 6.35
N ILE A 51 12.08 -4.10 5.44
CA ILE A 51 13.17 -3.65 4.55
C ILE A 51 14.13 -2.75 5.33
N ARG A 52 13.60 -2.00 6.29
CA ARG A 52 14.38 -1.13 7.16
C ARG A 52 14.27 -1.58 8.61
N THR A 53 15.43 -1.83 9.23
CA THR A 53 15.48 -2.13 10.66
C THR A 53 15.22 -0.87 11.47
N PRO A 54 14.23 -0.85 12.38
CA PRO A 54 14.01 0.29 13.25
C PRO A 54 15.20 0.47 14.22
N SER A 55 15.48 1.72 14.61
CA SER A 55 16.46 2.04 15.66
C SER A 55 15.91 1.71 17.05
N GLU A 56 14.59 1.82 17.20
CA GLU A 56 13.85 1.57 18.45
C GLU A 56 12.53 0.87 18.14
N GLY A 57 12.02 0.12 19.11
CA GLY A 57 10.76 -0.59 18.99
C GLY A 57 10.83 -1.86 18.16
N ALA A 58 9.69 -2.39 17.78
CA ALA A 58 9.59 -3.64 17.01
C ALA A 58 8.34 -3.68 16.13
N VAL A 59 8.45 -4.42 15.02
CA VAL A 59 7.33 -4.77 14.12
C VAL A 59 6.97 -6.23 14.34
N TYR A 60 5.66 -6.51 14.35
CA TYR A 60 5.10 -7.83 14.54
C TYR A 60 4.19 -8.21 13.37
N LEU A 61 4.35 -9.42 12.88
CA LEU A 61 3.45 -10.06 11.92
C LEU A 61 2.68 -11.16 12.68
N GLY A 62 1.38 -10.95 12.88
CA GLY A 62 0.64 -11.70 13.90
C GLY A 62 1.24 -11.45 15.29
N ASP A 63 1.58 -12.54 15.98
CA ASP A 63 2.16 -12.50 17.33
C ASP A 63 3.70 -12.60 17.32
N GLN A 64 4.32 -12.74 16.14
CA GLN A 64 5.76 -12.93 16.01
C GLN A 64 6.47 -11.62 15.65
N ALA A 65 7.54 -11.29 16.38
CA ALA A 65 8.40 -10.16 16.03
C ALA A 65 9.15 -10.46 14.72
N MET A 66 9.04 -9.55 13.74
CA MET A 66 9.64 -9.74 12.41
C MET A 66 11.17 -9.88 12.45
N ALA A 67 11.84 -9.28 13.44
CA ALA A 67 13.28 -9.43 13.64
C ALA A 67 13.71 -10.89 13.94
N LYS A 68 12.78 -11.76 14.34
CA LYS A 68 13.00 -13.20 14.58
C LYS A 68 12.55 -14.09 13.42
N MET A 69 12.01 -13.51 12.35
CA MET A 69 11.52 -14.21 11.18
C MET A 69 12.58 -14.25 10.08
N ARG A 70 12.55 -15.29 9.25
CA ARG A 70 13.37 -15.31 8.03
C ARG A 70 12.77 -14.33 7.01
N GLN A 71 13.60 -13.64 6.25
CA GLN A 71 13.15 -12.69 5.21
C GLN A 71 12.17 -13.34 4.23
N ARG A 72 12.38 -14.60 3.91
CA ARG A 72 11.49 -15.36 3.03
C ARG A 72 10.07 -15.51 3.61
N ASP A 73 9.94 -15.80 4.91
CA ASP A 73 8.64 -15.99 5.56
C ASP A 73 7.89 -14.65 5.65
N ILE A 74 8.62 -13.55 5.88
CA ILE A 74 8.09 -12.20 5.79
C ILE A 74 7.58 -11.93 4.37
N ALA A 75 8.42 -12.18 3.35
CA ALA A 75 8.08 -11.95 1.96
C ALA A 75 6.92 -12.84 1.45
N GLN A 76 6.66 -14.00 2.03
CA GLN A 76 5.49 -14.82 1.73
C GLN A 76 4.19 -14.29 2.36
N SER A 77 4.29 -13.36 3.30
CA SER A 77 3.13 -12.83 4.03
C SER A 77 2.87 -11.36 3.76
N LEU A 78 3.89 -10.62 3.34
CA LEU A 78 3.83 -9.17 3.17
C LEU A 78 4.52 -8.76 1.88
N ALA A 79 3.85 -7.90 1.08
CA ALA A 79 4.41 -7.29 -0.12
C ALA A 79 4.42 -5.77 -0.01
N LEU A 80 5.47 -5.14 -0.55
CA LEU A 80 5.59 -3.69 -0.66
C LEU A 80 5.62 -3.27 -2.13
N VAL A 81 4.78 -2.30 -2.47
CA VAL A 81 4.84 -1.54 -3.74
C VAL A 81 5.44 -0.19 -3.41
N GLU A 82 6.67 0.05 -3.84
CA GLU A 82 7.36 1.33 -3.66
C GLU A 82 6.92 2.35 -4.70
N GLN A 83 7.04 3.63 -4.36
CA GLN A 83 6.70 4.77 -5.23
C GLN A 83 7.49 4.76 -6.54
N HIS A 84 8.77 4.37 -6.50
CA HIS A 84 9.65 4.29 -7.65
C HIS A 84 10.27 2.88 -7.68
N ALA A 85 9.69 2.00 -8.46
CA ALA A 85 10.29 0.72 -8.77
C ALA A 85 10.68 0.71 -10.25
N ASP A 86 11.96 0.82 -10.51
CA ASP A 86 12.48 0.72 -11.89
C ASP A 86 12.53 -0.75 -12.29
N THR A 87 11.93 -1.07 -13.42
CA THR A 87 11.93 -2.41 -13.99
C THR A 87 12.70 -2.35 -15.31
N GLY A 88 13.60 -3.29 -15.53
CA GLY A 88 14.45 -3.29 -16.73
C GLY A 88 13.66 -3.10 -18.03
N GLU A 89 14.14 -2.23 -18.90
CA GLU A 89 13.42 -1.70 -20.07
C GLU A 89 12.94 -2.76 -21.07
N ARG A 90 13.53 -3.95 -21.09
CA ARG A 90 13.24 -5.03 -22.07
C ARG A 90 12.55 -6.25 -21.46
N ILE A 91 11.86 -6.09 -20.35
CA ILE A 91 11.10 -7.17 -19.71
C ILE A 91 9.65 -7.16 -20.19
N MET A 92 9.04 -8.32 -20.36
CA MET A 92 7.59 -8.44 -20.61
C MET A 92 6.80 -8.24 -19.33
N VAL A 93 5.53 -7.87 -19.46
CA VAL A 93 4.62 -7.70 -18.32
C VAL A 93 4.52 -8.99 -17.51
N GLN A 94 4.37 -10.13 -18.18
CA GLN A 94 4.31 -11.43 -17.52
C GLN A 94 5.56 -11.68 -16.69
N ASP A 95 6.77 -11.53 -17.27
CA ASP A 95 8.05 -11.76 -16.59
C ASP A 95 8.18 -10.85 -15.35
N ALA A 96 7.75 -9.58 -15.48
CA ALA A 96 7.76 -8.65 -14.36
C ALA A 96 6.85 -9.08 -13.20
N VAL A 97 5.68 -9.67 -13.49
CA VAL A 97 4.74 -10.19 -12.48
C VAL A 97 5.25 -11.50 -11.89
N GLU A 98 5.87 -12.37 -12.69
CA GLU A 98 6.48 -13.64 -12.26
C GLU A 98 7.53 -13.45 -11.16
N LEU A 99 8.26 -12.32 -11.15
CA LEU A 99 9.19 -11.98 -10.07
C LEU A 99 8.52 -11.97 -8.68
N GLY A 100 7.21 -11.75 -8.62
CA GLY A 100 6.44 -11.84 -7.38
C GLY A 100 6.42 -13.25 -6.78
N ARG A 101 6.70 -14.29 -7.57
CA ARG A 101 6.76 -15.68 -7.10
C ARG A 101 8.09 -16.05 -6.45
N THR A 102 9.13 -15.23 -6.58
CA THR A 102 10.48 -15.49 -6.05
C THR A 102 10.49 -16.01 -4.59
N PRO A 103 9.70 -15.47 -3.63
CA PRO A 103 9.71 -15.98 -2.26
C PRO A 103 9.22 -17.44 -2.11
N TRP A 104 8.52 -17.95 -3.12
CA TRP A 104 7.95 -19.30 -3.10
C TRP A 104 8.85 -20.35 -3.75
N LEU A 105 9.81 -19.91 -4.58
CA LEU A 105 10.72 -20.78 -5.30
C LEU A 105 11.95 -21.14 -4.46
N SER A 106 12.50 -22.32 -4.67
CA SER A 106 13.76 -22.80 -4.02
C SER A 106 14.41 -23.87 -4.86
N ALA A 107 15.59 -24.35 -4.46
CA ALA A 107 16.24 -25.49 -5.10
C ALA A 107 15.37 -26.77 -5.07
N LEU A 108 14.45 -26.88 -4.10
CA LEU A 108 13.56 -28.03 -3.94
C LEU A 108 12.13 -27.77 -4.47
N ARG A 109 11.77 -26.54 -4.80
CA ARG A 109 10.49 -26.14 -5.38
C ARG A 109 10.74 -25.27 -6.59
N SER A 110 10.69 -25.87 -7.75
CA SER A 110 10.70 -25.18 -9.05
C SER A 110 9.34 -24.57 -9.37
N TRP A 111 9.29 -23.77 -10.42
CA TRP A 111 8.08 -23.22 -11.00
C TRP A 111 7.13 -24.35 -11.46
N ASP A 112 5.83 -24.17 -11.24
CA ASP A 112 4.78 -25.10 -11.67
C ASP A 112 3.52 -24.39 -12.15
N ALA A 113 2.55 -25.15 -12.67
CA ALA A 113 1.29 -24.62 -13.19
C ALA A 113 0.47 -23.82 -12.18
N SER A 114 0.68 -24.00 -10.87
CA SER A 114 0.03 -23.18 -9.85
C SER A 114 0.61 -21.75 -9.81
N ASP A 115 1.90 -21.60 -10.12
CA ASP A 115 2.53 -20.28 -10.24
C ASP A 115 2.00 -19.54 -11.47
N ASP A 116 1.82 -20.22 -12.61
CA ASP A 116 1.20 -19.65 -13.82
C ASP A 116 -0.22 -19.15 -13.54
N ALA A 117 -1.01 -19.94 -12.84
CA ALA A 117 -2.38 -19.58 -12.46
C ALA A 117 -2.41 -18.34 -11.52
N ILE A 118 -1.46 -18.26 -10.59
CA ILE A 118 -1.34 -17.12 -9.67
C ILE A 118 -0.96 -15.83 -10.43
N VAL A 119 -0.01 -15.92 -11.35
CA VAL A 119 0.42 -14.78 -12.18
C VAL A 119 -0.74 -14.31 -13.05
N SER A 120 -1.44 -15.23 -13.72
CA SER A 120 -2.62 -14.92 -14.52
C SER A 120 -3.71 -14.24 -13.69
N GLN A 121 -4.01 -14.76 -12.50
CA GLN A 121 -5.00 -14.15 -11.59
C GLN A 121 -4.58 -12.76 -11.16
N ALA A 122 -3.31 -12.54 -10.84
CA ALA A 122 -2.80 -11.22 -10.46
C ALA A 122 -2.98 -10.19 -11.59
N LEU A 123 -2.79 -10.58 -12.86
CA LEU A 123 -3.05 -9.72 -14.02
C LEU A 123 -4.55 -9.43 -14.20
N ILE A 124 -5.41 -10.42 -13.96
CA ILE A 124 -6.87 -10.23 -13.97
C ILE A 124 -7.29 -9.23 -12.88
N ASP A 125 -6.80 -9.40 -11.65
CA ASP A 125 -7.16 -8.58 -10.48
C ASP A 125 -6.83 -7.09 -10.68
N VAL A 126 -5.80 -6.79 -11.46
CA VAL A 126 -5.42 -5.40 -11.79
C VAL A 126 -5.98 -4.92 -13.14
N GLY A 127 -6.74 -5.75 -13.88
CA GLY A 127 -7.35 -5.40 -15.17
C GLY A 127 -6.35 -5.29 -16.31
N LEU A 128 -5.33 -6.15 -16.34
CA LEU A 128 -4.29 -6.22 -17.38
C LEU A 128 -4.35 -7.52 -18.19
N VAL A 129 -5.56 -8.07 -18.40
CA VAL A 129 -5.77 -9.24 -19.28
C VAL A 129 -5.35 -8.90 -20.70
N GLY A 130 -4.54 -9.76 -21.34
CA GLY A 130 -4.01 -9.56 -22.69
C GLY A 130 -2.76 -8.69 -22.78
N PHE A 131 -2.19 -8.29 -21.61
CA PHE A 131 -0.95 -7.50 -21.56
C PHE A 131 0.29 -8.36 -21.38
N GLU A 132 0.19 -9.64 -21.20
CA GLU A 132 1.25 -10.58 -20.79
C GLU A 132 2.52 -10.42 -21.63
N LYS A 133 2.37 -10.30 -22.97
CA LYS A 133 3.47 -10.20 -23.93
C LYS A 133 3.87 -8.77 -24.29
N ARG A 134 3.23 -7.75 -23.69
CA ARG A 134 3.63 -6.35 -23.90
C ARG A 134 4.94 -6.06 -23.19
N LEU A 135 5.78 -5.25 -23.83
CA LEU A 135 7.04 -4.80 -23.24
C LEU A 135 6.80 -3.67 -22.23
N TRP A 136 7.51 -3.72 -21.13
CA TRP A 136 7.43 -2.74 -20.03
C TRP A 136 7.51 -1.27 -20.50
N HIS A 137 8.45 -0.96 -21.39
CA HIS A 137 8.66 0.41 -21.86
C HIS A 137 7.49 0.96 -22.70
N THR A 138 6.60 0.09 -23.23
CA THR A 138 5.42 0.50 -24.01
C THR A 138 4.21 0.85 -23.14
N LEU A 139 4.31 0.67 -21.83
CA LEU A 139 3.21 0.88 -20.89
C LEU A 139 3.12 2.36 -20.49
N SER A 140 1.90 2.85 -20.33
CA SER A 140 1.60 4.11 -19.63
C SER A 140 1.98 4.06 -18.15
N GLY A 141 2.07 5.21 -17.49
CA GLY A 141 2.36 5.26 -16.04
C GLY A 141 1.35 4.48 -15.20
N GLY A 142 0.06 4.59 -15.52
CA GLY A 142 -1.00 3.84 -14.82
C GLY A 142 -0.96 2.34 -15.06
N GLU A 143 -0.61 1.90 -16.30
CA GLU A 143 -0.41 0.49 -16.62
C GLU A 143 0.82 -0.07 -15.88
N ARG A 144 1.94 0.67 -15.83
CA ARG A 144 3.13 0.28 -15.05
C ARG A 144 2.81 0.11 -13.57
N GLN A 145 2.06 1.04 -13.00
CA GLN A 145 1.65 0.96 -11.60
C GLN A 145 0.78 -0.28 -11.34
N ARG A 146 -0.13 -0.62 -12.25
CA ARG A 146 -0.93 -1.86 -12.15
C ARG A 146 -0.05 -3.11 -12.23
N VAL A 147 0.99 -3.14 -13.08
CA VAL A 147 1.96 -4.26 -13.14
C VAL A 147 2.73 -4.38 -11.83
N HIS A 148 3.14 -3.27 -11.20
CA HIS A 148 3.79 -3.32 -9.88
C HIS A 148 2.87 -3.91 -8.81
N ILE A 149 1.58 -3.54 -8.83
CA ILE A 149 0.60 -4.11 -7.91
C ILE A 149 0.36 -5.60 -8.24
N ALA A 150 0.25 -5.98 -9.53
CA ALA A 150 0.12 -7.39 -9.93
C ALA A 150 1.31 -8.23 -9.45
N ARG A 151 2.54 -7.72 -9.59
CA ARG A 151 3.74 -8.37 -9.06
C ARG A 151 3.65 -8.60 -7.55
N ALA A 152 3.18 -7.61 -6.80
CA ALA A 152 2.97 -7.74 -5.37
C ALA A 152 1.86 -8.76 -5.04
N LEU A 153 0.77 -8.79 -5.80
CA LEU A 153 -0.33 -9.76 -5.64
C LEU A 153 0.09 -11.20 -6.00
N ALA A 154 0.96 -11.38 -6.99
CA ALA A 154 1.53 -12.67 -7.35
C ALA A 154 2.32 -13.29 -6.17
N GLN A 155 2.81 -12.49 -5.25
CA GLN A 155 3.42 -12.94 -3.99
C GLN A 155 2.39 -13.59 -3.04
N ARG A 156 1.07 -13.42 -3.29
CA ARG A 156 -0.03 -13.84 -2.40
C ARG A 156 0.10 -13.30 -0.97
N PRO A 157 0.28 -12.00 -0.80
CA PRO A 157 0.50 -11.43 0.51
C PRO A 157 -0.78 -11.44 1.34
N LYS A 158 -0.65 -11.60 2.67
CA LYS A 158 -1.71 -11.31 3.64
C LYS A 158 -1.86 -9.80 3.86
N VAL A 159 -0.74 -9.08 3.74
CA VAL A 159 -0.69 -7.61 3.89
C VAL A 159 0.02 -7.00 2.69
N LEU A 160 -0.65 -6.05 2.04
CA LEU A 160 -0.11 -5.25 0.95
C LEU A 160 0.21 -3.84 1.47
N LEU A 161 1.45 -3.44 1.35
CA LEU A 161 1.90 -2.09 1.66
C LEU A 161 2.08 -1.32 0.35
N LEU A 162 1.55 -0.10 0.29
CA LEU A 162 1.56 0.74 -0.92
C LEU A 162 2.09 2.13 -0.56
N ASP A 163 3.24 2.49 -1.14
CA ASP A 163 3.86 3.80 -0.91
C ASP A 163 3.48 4.76 -2.04
N GLU A 164 2.51 5.62 -1.79
CA GLU A 164 1.97 6.62 -2.73
C GLU A 164 1.64 6.04 -4.12
N PRO A 165 0.76 5.00 -4.19
CA PRO A 165 0.53 4.22 -5.42
C PRO A 165 -0.13 5.03 -6.55
N THR A 166 -0.58 6.23 -6.28
CA THR A 166 -1.28 7.11 -7.21
C THR A 166 -0.45 8.30 -7.69
N ASN A 167 0.80 8.40 -7.21
CA ASN A 167 1.64 9.56 -7.52
C ASN A 167 1.97 9.63 -9.02
N HIS A 168 2.04 10.85 -9.56
CA HIS A 168 2.30 11.14 -10.98
C HIS A 168 1.26 10.61 -11.99
N LEU A 169 0.09 10.18 -11.52
CA LEU A 169 -1.01 9.74 -12.37
C LEU A 169 -2.08 10.83 -12.48
N ASP A 170 -2.80 10.85 -13.58
CA ASP A 170 -4.00 11.69 -13.69
C ASP A 170 -5.13 11.17 -12.76
N ILE A 171 -6.12 12.04 -12.51
CA ILE A 171 -7.21 11.78 -11.55
C ILE A 171 -7.98 10.49 -11.88
N HIS A 172 -8.21 10.22 -13.17
CA HIS A 172 -8.95 9.01 -13.60
C HIS A 172 -8.17 7.73 -13.22
N HIS A 173 -6.88 7.68 -13.52
CA HIS A 173 -6.01 6.56 -13.18
C HIS A 173 -5.83 6.42 -11.67
N GLN A 174 -5.69 7.54 -10.93
CA GLN A 174 -5.62 7.52 -9.46
C GLN A 174 -6.85 6.84 -8.86
N MET A 175 -8.06 7.29 -9.22
CA MET A 175 -9.31 6.73 -8.71
C MET A 175 -9.48 5.27 -9.08
N SER A 176 -9.09 4.88 -10.30
CA SER A 176 -9.15 3.51 -10.76
C SER A 176 -8.25 2.57 -9.94
N ILE A 177 -7.01 2.98 -9.63
CA ILE A 177 -6.09 2.21 -8.79
C ILE A 177 -6.64 2.09 -7.36
N LEU A 178 -7.11 3.18 -6.78
CA LEU A 178 -7.66 3.16 -5.42
C LEU A 178 -8.88 2.26 -5.30
N GLN A 179 -9.83 2.35 -6.24
CA GLN A 179 -10.99 1.46 -6.28
C GLN A 179 -10.60 -0.01 -6.46
N MET A 180 -9.58 -0.29 -7.27
CA MET A 180 -9.04 -1.63 -7.40
C MET A 180 -8.48 -2.12 -6.07
N VAL A 181 -7.61 -1.34 -5.40
CA VAL A 181 -6.99 -1.71 -4.11
C VAL A 181 -8.05 -1.96 -3.03
N THR A 182 -9.13 -1.16 -2.97
CA THR A 182 -10.21 -1.39 -1.98
C THR A 182 -10.95 -2.70 -2.18
N ARG A 183 -11.02 -3.21 -3.43
CA ARG A 183 -11.70 -4.48 -3.76
C ARG A 183 -10.83 -5.71 -3.51
N LEU A 184 -9.52 -5.54 -3.34
CA LEU A 184 -8.62 -6.67 -3.07
C LEU A 184 -8.99 -7.34 -1.73
N PRO A 185 -8.97 -8.66 -1.65
CA PRO A 185 -9.35 -9.40 -0.43
C PRO A 185 -8.29 -9.34 0.68
N CYS A 186 -7.12 -8.74 0.43
CA CYS A 186 -6.03 -8.65 1.40
C CYS A 186 -6.11 -7.39 2.26
N THR A 187 -5.48 -7.41 3.42
CA THR A 187 -5.23 -6.22 4.24
C THR A 187 -4.32 -5.26 3.48
N ALA A 188 -4.58 -3.95 3.55
CA ALA A 188 -3.69 -2.98 2.91
C ALA A 188 -3.34 -1.82 3.83
N VAL A 189 -2.08 -1.35 3.75
CA VAL A 189 -1.63 -0.09 4.35
C VAL A 189 -1.15 0.80 3.21
N ILE A 190 -1.76 1.98 3.08
CA ILE A 190 -1.60 2.84 1.91
C ILE A 190 -1.10 4.21 2.37
N ALA A 191 0.12 4.58 2.01
CA ALA A 191 0.56 5.96 2.17
C ALA A 191 -0.09 6.83 1.10
N LEU A 192 -0.73 7.90 1.55
CA LEU A 192 -1.47 8.82 0.70
C LEU A 192 -1.00 10.24 0.97
N HIS A 193 -1.01 11.08 -0.07
CA HIS A 193 -0.72 12.50 0.05
C HIS A 193 -1.97 13.36 -0.13
N ASP A 194 -3.02 12.84 -0.77
CA ASP A 194 -4.30 13.51 -0.99
C ASP A 194 -5.33 13.04 0.05
N LEU A 195 -5.92 13.99 0.74
CA LEU A 195 -6.93 13.77 1.78
C LEU A 195 -8.22 13.16 1.22
N ASN A 196 -8.60 13.50 -0.04
CA ASN A 196 -9.77 12.91 -0.68
C ASN A 196 -9.56 11.41 -0.93
N GLN A 197 -8.33 11.01 -1.24
CA GLN A 197 -7.99 9.60 -1.41
C GLN A 197 -8.08 8.84 -0.08
N ALA A 198 -7.83 9.49 1.05
CA ALA A 198 -7.93 8.88 2.36
C ALA A 198 -9.36 8.47 2.77
N LEU A 199 -10.37 9.07 2.14
CA LEU A 199 -11.79 8.77 2.40
C LEU A 199 -12.20 7.34 2.01
N ILE A 200 -11.43 6.66 1.18
CA ILE A 200 -11.69 5.25 0.80
C ILE A 200 -11.22 4.24 1.86
N CYS A 201 -10.39 4.69 2.81
CA CYS A 201 -9.83 3.84 3.85
C CYS A 201 -10.84 3.62 4.98
N ASP A 202 -10.77 2.45 5.62
CA ASP A 202 -11.59 2.15 6.81
C ASP A 202 -11.15 3.01 8.01
N ARG A 203 -9.84 3.22 8.12
CA ARG A 203 -9.19 4.02 9.15
C ARG A 203 -7.96 4.71 8.58
N ILE A 204 -7.61 5.86 9.13
CA ILE A 204 -6.40 6.60 8.78
C ILE A 204 -5.55 6.88 10.01
N CYS A 205 -4.24 6.88 9.81
CA CYS A 205 -3.23 7.31 10.76
C CYS A 205 -2.59 8.60 10.23
N VAL A 206 -2.60 9.65 11.01
CA VAL A 206 -2.05 10.97 10.64
C VAL A 206 -0.66 11.12 11.22
N LEU A 207 0.35 11.24 10.36
CA LEU A 207 1.74 11.43 10.75
C LEU A 207 2.14 12.90 10.60
N LEU A 208 2.75 13.47 11.65
CA LEU A 208 3.31 14.81 11.64
C LEU A 208 4.67 14.80 12.35
N GLY A 209 5.71 15.26 11.66
CA GLY A 209 7.06 15.34 12.22
C GLY A 209 7.60 14.00 12.74
N GLY A 210 7.28 12.90 12.08
CA GLY A 210 7.71 11.55 12.47
C GLY A 210 6.88 10.88 13.55
N LYS A 211 5.85 11.54 14.10
CA LYS A 211 4.99 11.03 15.18
C LYS A 211 3.58 10.74 14.69
N LEU A 212 2.92 9.78 15.32
CA LEU A 212 1.49 9.56 15.14
C LEU A 212 0.72 10.68 15.89
N ARG A 213 0.03 11.54 15.15
CA ARG A 213 -0.75 12.65 15.71
C ARG A 213 -2.12 12.19 16.18
N THR A 214 -2.80 11.41 15.34
CA THR A 214 -4.13 10.86 15.61
C THR A 214 -4.41 9.68 14.68
N GLU A 215 -5.40 8.86 15.04
CA GLU A 215 -5.93 7.81 14.19
C GLU A 215 -7.44 7.64 14.40
N GLY A 216 -8.15 7.22 13.37
CA GLY A 216 -9.61 7.00 13.43
C GLY A 216 -10.22 6.87 12.04
N ALA A 217 -11.55 6.73 11.97
CA ALA A 217 -12.24 6.73 10.69
C ALA A 217 -12.08 8.11 10.02
N PRO A 218 -11.87 8.18 8.68
CA PRO A 218 -11.63 9.44 8.00
C PRO A 218 -12.67 10.53 8.32
N LYS A 219 -13.94 10.16 8.32
CA LYS A 219 -15.07 11.08 8.60
C LYS A 219 -15.05 11.68 10.00
N ASP A 220 -14.42 11.01 10.96
CA ASP A 220 -14.44 11.41 12.37
C ASP A 220 -13.25 12.33 12.70
N ILE A 221 -12.12 12.13 12.02
CA ILE A 221 -10.88 12.84 12.35
C ILE A 221 -10.48 13.93 11.33
N LEU A 222 -10.93 13.84 10.08
CA LEU A 222 -10.69 14.89 9.08
C LEU A 222 -11.63 16.08 9.34
N ASN A 223 -11.19 16.98 10.21
CA ASN A 223 -11.91 18.22 10.55
C ASN A 223 -11.03 19.44 10.27
N GLU A 224 -11.63 20.64 10.35
CA GLU A 224 -10.94 21.90 10.06
C GLU A 224 -9.70 22.12 10.92
N THR A 225 -9.76 21.75 12.20
CA THR A 225 -8.63 21.87 13.13
C THR A 225 -7.46 20.99 12.69
N LEU A 226 -7.71 19.71 12.37
CA LEU A 226 -6.66 18.79 11.90
C LEU A 226 -6.06 19.28 10.59
N LEU A 227 -6.88 19.78 9.66
CA LEU A 227 -6.42 20.27 8.36
C LEU A 227 -5.55 21.50 8.50
N SER A 228 -5.93 22.44 9.37
CA SER A 228 -5.11 23.62 9.68
C SER A 228 -3.79 23.22 10.36
N ASP A 229 -3.86 22.40 11.43
CA ASP A 229 -2.68 22.05 12.26
C ASP A 229 -1.66 21.20 11.52
N VAL A 230 -2.13 20.25 10.69
CA VAL A 230 -1.24 19.26 10.06
C VAL A 230 -0.85 19.64 8.64
N PHE A 231 -1.78 20.23 7.88
CA PHE A 231 -1.59 20.50 6.44
C PHE A 231 -1.48 22.00 6.12
N GLY A 232 -1.70 22.89 7.11
CA GLY A 232 -1.64 24.34 6.93
C GLY A 232 -2.74 24.88 5.99
N VAL A 233 -3.87 24.16 5.88
CA VAL A 233 -4.98 24.51 5.01
C VAL A 233 -6.09 25.15 5.83
N GLU A 234 -6.43 26.42 5.56
CA GLU A 234 -7.63 27.07 6.11
C GLU A 234 -8.86 26.63 5.32
N CYS A 235 -9.71 25.80 5.93
CA CYS A 235 -10.99 25.40 5.36
C CYS A 235 -12.12 26.17 6.01
N ARG A 236 -12.96 26.83 5.20
CA ARG A 236 -14.16 27.56 5.68
C ARG A 236 -15.44 26.73 5.68
N SER A 237 -15.46 25.56 5.07
CA SER A 237 -16.51 24.53 5.23
C SER A 237 -16.06 23.20 4.65
N LEU A 238 -16.15 22.13 5.42
CA LEU A 238 -15.97 20.75 4.97
C LEU A 238 -17.34 20.14 4.64
N ARG A 239 -17.73 20.13 3.36
CA ARG A 239 -18.74 19.19 2.87
C ARG A 239 -18.01 17.92 2.42
N VAL A 240 -17.94 16.92 3.27
CA VAL A 240 -17.55 15.57 2.88
C VAL A 240 -18.68 14.99 2.04
N GLN A 241 -18.63 15.17 0.72
CA GLN A 241 -19.48 14.42 -0.19
C GLN A 241 -18.87 13.03 -0.34
N VAL A 242 -19.39 12.08 0.43
CA VAL A 242 -19.11 10.66 0.20
C VAL A 242 -19.73 10.32 -1.16
N LEU A 243 -18.88 10.04 -2.15
CA LEU A 243 -19.27 9.48 -3.46
C LEU A 243 -19.76 8.03 -3.30
N ASN A 244 -20.75 7.80 -2.46
CA ASN A 244 -21.37 6.48 -2.23
C ASN A 244 -22.46 6.14 -3.27
N SER A 245 -22.70 6.98 -4.28
CA SER A 245 -23.77 6.72 -5.24
C SER A 245 -23.42 5.81 -6.43
N ALA A 246 -22.18 5.32 -6.51
CA ALA A 246 -21.76 4.48 -7.64
C ALA A 246 -21.70 2.96 -7.33
N ILE A 247 -22.01 2.51 -6.11
CA ILE A 247 -21.88 1.09 -5.74
C ILE A 247 -23.23 0.36 -5.67
N THR A 248 -24.35 1.04 -5.66
CA THR A 248 -25.67 0.39 -5.77
C THR A 248 -26.19 0.46 -7.21
N GLY A 249 -25.78 -0.52 -8.02
CA GLY A 249 -26.44 -0.83 -9.29
C GLY A 249 -27.88 -1.23 -9.03
N ARG A 250 -28.79 -0.29 -8.99
CA ARG A 250 -30.23 -0.58 -9.20
C ARG A 250 -30.45 -0.75 -10.68
N ARG A 251 -30.60 -2.01 -11.10
CA ARG A 251 -31.42 -2.37 -12.26
C ARG A 251 -32.81 -1.79 -11.98
N GLY A 252 -33.20 -0.77 -12.68
CA GLY A 252 -34.55 -0.28 -12.80
C GLY A 252 -34.96 -0.45 -14.24
N ILE A 253 -35.86 -1.38 -14.45
CA ILE A 253 -36.65 -1.62 -15.64
C ILE A 253 -37.54 -0.39 -15.91
N LEU A 254 -37.47 0.17 -17.09
CA LEU A 254 -38.57 0.52 -18.01
C LEU A 254 -37.97 0.87 -19.35
#